data_7ebcfaaa2e0e78333e1a28ffbbf3357e
#
_entry.id   7ebcfaaa2e0e78333e1a28ffbbf3357e
#
_cell.length_a   1.000
_cell.length_b   1.000
_cell.length_c   1.000
_cell.angle_alpha   90.00
_cell.angle_beta   90.00
_cell.angle_gamma   90.00
#
_symmetry.space_group_name_H-M   'P 1'
#
loop_
_entity.id
_entity.type
_entity.pdbx_description
1 polymer ?
#
loop_
_entity_poly.entity_id
_entity_poly.type
_entity_poly.pdbx_seq_one_letter_code
_entity_poly.pdbx_strand_id
1 'polypeptide(L)'
;MIRLAKDYELDHLKNDPVRPHISKEWRTRSGREVYVLERDGEIAACICVAYMDEVPTCEQDMKWVGINTAVFYTVWSYQKGAGREIVNGVAEKIK
;
A
#
# COMPACT_ATOMS: atom_id res chain seq x y z
N MET A 1 -8.29 8.56 -9.38
CA MET A 1 -8.18 7.22 -9.93
C MET A 1 -7.24 6.37 -9.08
N ILE A 2 -7.69 5.20 -8.69
CA ILE A 2 -6.88 4.30 -7.84
C ILE A 2 -6.37 3.16 -8.72
N ARG A 3 -5.06 2.91 -8.69
CA ARG A 3 -4.42 1.90 -9.53
C ARG A 3 -3.12 1.41 -8.88
N LEU A 4 -2.57 0.33 -9.39
CA LEU A 4 -1.25 -0.14 -8.96
C LEU A 4 -0.20 0.90 -9.34
N ALA A 5 0.79 1.08 -8.46
CA ALA A 5 1.88 2.00 -8.71
C ALA A 5 2.72 1.52 -9.89
N LYS A 6 3.14 2.46 -10.74
CA LYS A 6 4.09 2.18 -11.81
C LYS A 6 5.49 2.15 -11.23
N ASP A 7 6.42 1.49 -11.92
CA ASP A 7 7.78 1.31 -11.43
C ASP A 7 8.44 2.64 -11.00
N TYR A 8 8.32 3.67 -11.83
CA TYR A 8 8.94 4.96 -11.49
C TYR A 8 8.26 5.67 -10.33
N GLU A 9 7.01 5.29 -10.00
CA GLU A 9 6.28 5.87 -8.87
C GLU A 9 6.69 5.25 -7.53
N LEU A 10 7.39 4.13 -7.57
CA LEU A 10 7.85 3.47 -6.35
C LEU A 10 8.87 4.31 -5.58
N ASP A 11 9.41 5.36 -6.19
CA ASP A 11 10.25 6.32 -5.47
C ASP A 11 9.51 7.02 -4.33
N HIS A 12 8.18 7.09 -4.41
CA HIS A 12 7.37 7.64 -3.32
C HIS A 12 7.47 6.84 -2.03
N LEU A 13 7.92 5.59 -2.08
CA LEU A 13 8.03 4.73 -0.89
C LEU A 13 8.98 5.30 0.16
N LYS A 14 9.96 6.10 -0.25
CA LYS A 14 10.87 6.76 0.69
C LYS A 14 10.16 7.80 1.56
N ASN A 15 8.96 8.22 1.16
CA ASN A 15 8.16 9.20 1.89
C ASN A 15 7.21 8.54 2.91
N ASP A 16 7.23 7.22 3.05
CA ASP A 16 6.43 6.51 4.04
C ASP A 16 6.84 7.00 5.44
N PRO A 17 5.93 7.65 6.17
CA PRO A 17 6.28 8.23 7.48
C PRO A 17 6.45 7.20 8.59
N VAL A 18 5.96 5.97 8.37
CA VAL A 18 5.95 4.94 9.40
C VAL A 18 7.04 3.88 9.16
N ARG A 19 7.21 3.45 7.91
CA ARG A 19 8.12 2.36 7.57
C ARG A 19 9.02 2.70 6.39
N PRO A 20 9.77 3.82 6.44
CA PRO A 20 10.64 4.20 5.31
C PRO A 20 11.77 3.20 5.07
N HIS A 21 12.06 2.35 6.06
CA HIS A 21 13.13 1.35 6.00
C HIS A 21 12.77 0.12 5.16
N ILE A 22 11.49 -0.07 4.82
CA ILE A 22 11.07 -1.23 4.03
C ILE A 22 11.33 -0.96 2.56
N SER A 23 12.12 -1.85 1.91
CA SER A 23 12.51 -1.68 0.51
C SER A 23 11.34 -1.82 -0.45
N LYS A 24 11.48 -1.25 -1.65
CA LYS A 24 10.48 -1.42 -2.69
C LYS A 24 10.38 -2.86 -3.16
N GLU A 25 11.49 -3.59 -3.14
CA GLU A 25 11.52 -5.00 -3.52
C GLU A 25 10.63 -5.83 -2.60
N TRP A 26 10.70 -5.59 -1.29
CA TRP A 26 9.83 -6.27 -0.33
C TRP A 26 8.36 -5.91 -0.57
N ARG A 27 8.08 -4.65 -0.88
CA ARG A 27 6.70 -4.15 -1.02
C ARG A 27 6.02 -4.59 -2.31
N THR A 28 6.77 -5.05 -3.29
CA THR A 28 6.24 -5.41 -4.60
C THR A 28 6.41 -6.88 -4.96
N ARG A 29 6.98 -7.68 -4.06
CA ARG A 29 7.13 -9.11 -4.31
C ARG A 29 5.76 -9.81 -4.28
N SER A 30 5.72 -11.08 -4.70
CA SER A 30 4.51 -11.86 -4.70
C SER A 30 3.76 -11.77 -3.37
N GLY A 31 2.45 -11.52 -3.43
CA GLY A 31 1.62 -11.36 -2.24
C GLY A 31 1.62 -9.98 -1.63
N ARG A 32 2.27 -9.00 -2.29
CA ARG A 32 2.30 -7.62 -1.83
C ARG A 32 2.07 -6.68 -3.00
N GLU A 33 1.40 -5.57 -2.74
CA GLU A 33 1.08 -4.59 -3.77
C GLU A 33 1.16 -3.17 -3.21
N VAL A 34 1.46 -2.21 -4.10
CA VAL A 34 1.44 -0.79 -3.79
C VAL A 34 0.44 -0.14 -4.73
N TYR A 35 -0.54 0.56 -4.15
CA TYR A 35 -1.53 1.32 -4.91
C TYR A 35 -1.31 2.81 -4.71
N VAL A 36 -1.68 3.58 -5.73
CA VAL A 36 -1.65 5.04 -5.66
C VAL A 36 -3.03 5.59 -6.00
N LEU A 37 -3.35 6.75 -5.43
CA LEU A 37 -4.51 7.54 -5.81
C LEU A 37 -3.99 8.73 -6.62
N GLU A 38 -4.43 8.81 -7.86
CA GLU A 38 -4.04 9.90 -8.75
C GLU A 38 -5.20 10.90 -8.86
N ARG A 39 -4.90 12.18 -8.65
CA ARG A 39 -5.84 13.29 -8.83
C ARG A 39 -5.16 14.34 -9.70
N ASP A 40 -5.83 14.72 -10.79
CA ASP A 40 -5.34 15.79 -11.69
C ASP A 40 -3.91 15.58 -12.16
N GLY A 41 -3.54 14.32 -12.42
CA GLY A 41 -2.21 13.98 -12.90
C GLY A 41 -1.14 13.86 -11.82
N GLU A 42 -1.52 14.01 -10.54
CA GLU A 42 -0.57 13.94 -9.42
C GLU A 42 -0.92 12.83 -8.46
N ILE A 43 0.10 12.29 -7.79
CA ILE A 43 -0.12 11.29 -6.76
C ILE A 43 -0.61 11.99 -5.48
N ALA A 44 -1.82 11.65 -5.06
CA ALA A 44 -2.43 12.25 -3.88
C ALA A 44 -2.25 11.38 -2.63
N ALA A 45 -2.12 10.06 -2.78
CA ALA A 45 -1.94 9.14 -1.66
C ALA A 45 -1.32 7.84 -2.15
N CYS A 46 -0.73 7.10 -1.21
CA CYS A 46 -0.17 5.78 -1.46
C CYS A 46 -0.61 4.83 -0.35
N ILE A 47 -0.79 3.55 -0.69
CA ILE A 47 -1.10 2.52 0.28
C ILE A 47 -0.36 1.25 -0.08
N CYS A 48 0.16 0.56 0.93
CA CYS A 48 0.86 -0.70 0.76
C CYS A 48 0.03 -1.83 1.34
N VAL A 49 -0.14 -2.90 0.56
CA VAL A 49 -0.99 -4.03 0.92
C VAL A 49 -0.17 -5.31 0.95
N ALA A 50 -0.38 -6.12 1.99
CA ALA A 50 0.19 -7.46 2.07
C ALA A 50 -0.95 -8.46 2.25
N TYR A 51 -0.92 -9.55 1.47
CA TYR A 51 -1.92 -10.61 1.58
C TYR A 51 -1.39 -11.70 2.49
N MET A 52 -2.19 -12.08 3.49
CA MET A 52 -1.81 -13.01 4.55
C MET A 52 -2.95 -13.96 4.87
N ASP A 53 -2.66 -15.05 5.59
CA ASP A 53 -3.70 -15.96 6.03
C ASP A 53 -4.39 -15.46 7.29
N GLU A 54 -3.65 -14.71 8.13
CA GLU A 54 -4.18 -14.17 9.38
C GLU A 54 -3.69 -12.74 9.56
N VAL A 55 -4.39 -11.98 10.40
CA VAL A 55 -3.97 -10.63 10.75
C VAL A 55 -2.67 -10.73 11.57
N PRO A 56 -1.59 -10.05 11.16
CA PRO A 56 -0.33 -10.12 11.88
C PRO A 56 -0.42 -9.41 13.24
N THR A 57 0.30 -9.96 14.23
CA THR A 57 0.38 -9.34 15.54
C THR A 57 1.59 -8.43 15.67
N CYS A 58 2.55 -8.56 14.76
CA CYS A 58 3.74 -7.71 14.72
C CYS A 58 4.27 -7.65 13.29
N GLU A 59 5.23 -6.73 13.06
CA GLU A 59 5.80 -6.53 11.73
C GLU A 59 6.47 -7.78 11.16
N GLN A 60 7.08 -8.60 12.02
CA GLN A 60 7.74 -9.83 11.58
C GLN A 60 6.78 -10.84 10.98
N ASP A 61 5.52 -10.84 11.45
CA ASP A 61 4.52 -11.77 10.93
C ASP A 61 4.14 -11.44 9.49
N MET A 62 4.42 -10.24 9.02
CA MET A 62 4.07 -9.80 7.67
C MET A 62 4.93 -10.43 6.57
N LYS A 63 5.96 -11.18 6.93
CA LYS A 63 6.78 -11.90 5.96
C LYS A 63 6.07 -13.13 5.38
N TRP A 64 5.04 -13.62 6.06
CA TRP A 64 4.29 -14.79 5.62
C TRP A 64 3.20 -14.38 4.63
N VAL A 65 3.18 -15.01 3.47
CA VAL A 65 2.22 -14.68 2.41
C VAL A 65 1.03 -15.62 2.48
N GLY A 66 -0.16 -15.08 2.28
CA GLY A 66 -1.41 -15.85 2.25
C GLY A 66 -2.41 -15.20 1.32
N ILE A 67 -3.67 -15.66 1.35
CA ILE A 67 -4.72 -15.16 0.47
C ILE A 67 -6.00 -14.77 1.20
N ASN A 68 -6.10 -15.06 2.50
CA ASN A 68 -7.36 -14.87 3.23
C ASN A 68 -7.57 -13.44 3.73
N THR A 69 -6.49 -12.69 3.96
CA THR A 69 -6.55 -11.38 4.58
C THR A 69 -5.67 -10.39 3.84
N ALA A 70 -6.24 -9.25 3.48
CA ALA A 70 -5.47 -8.14 2.94
C ALA A 70 -5.15 -7.19 4.09
N VAL A 71 -3.87 -6.95 4.33
CA VAL A 71 -3.40 -6.07 5.40
C VAL A 71 -2.87 -4.78 4.79
N PHE A 72 -3.49 -3.65 5.12
CA PHE A 72 -3.02 -2.34 4.72
C PHE A 72 -2.01 -1.88 5.77
N TYR A 73 -0.75 -2.25 5.60
CA TYR A 73 0.24 -2.04 6.65
C TYR A 73 0.79 -0.61 6.71
N THR A 74 0.63 0.17 5.66
CA THR A 74 0.97 1.58 5.70
C THR A 74 0.19 2.36 4.64
N VAL A 75 -0.18 3.59 4.99
CA VAL A 75 -0.86 4.51 4.08
C VAL A 75 -0.39 5.93 4.41
N TRP A 76 -0.16 6.74 3.37
CA TRP A 76 0.14 8.15 3.57
C TRP A 76 -0.47 8.97 2.44
N SER A 77 -0.69 10.25 2.70
CA SER A 77 -1.33 11.11 1.72
C SER A 77 -0.63 12.47 1.63
N TYR A 78 -0.74 13.06 0.45
CA TYR A 78 -0.22 14.39 0.17
C TYR A 78 -1.33 15.43 0.08
N GLN A 79 -2.59 14.99 0.07
CA GLN A 79 -3.77 15.85 -0.05
C GLN A 79 -4.81 15.46 0.97
N LYS A 80 -5.57 16.46 1.44
CA LYS A 80 -6.61 16.24 2.44
C LYS A 80 -7.66 15.25 1.94
N GLY A 81 -8.02 14.28 2.79
CA GLY A 81 -9.03 13.27 2.48
C GLY A 81 -8.55 12.14 1.59
N ALA A 82 -7.36 12.26 1.00
CA ALA A 82 -6.86 11.26 0.06
C ALA A 82 -6.54 9.91 0.74
N GLY A 83 -6.08 9.97 1.99
CA GLY A 83 -5.79 8.74 2.73
C GLY A 83 -7.02 7.87 2.93
N ARG A 84 -8.13 8.49 3.34
CA ARG A 84 -9.41 7.78 3.51
C ARG A 84 -9.93 7.26 2.17
N GLU A 85 -9.83 8.07 1.13
CA GLU A 85 -10.31 7.70 -0.19
C GLU A 85 -9.56 6.49 -0.74
N ILE A 86 -8.23 6.45 -0.60
CA ILE A 86 -7.45 5.34 -1.11
C ILE A 86 -7.70 4.05 -0.31
N VAL A 87 -7.86 4.14 1.00
CA VAL A 87 -8.18 2.97 1.82
C VAL A 87 -9.51 2.36 1.37
N ASN A 88 -10.54 3.19 1.26
CA ASN A 88 -11.86 2.71 0.87
C ASN A 88 -11.89 2.19 -0.57
N GLY A 89 -11.20 2.87 -1.48
CA GLY A 89 -11.17 2.48 -2.87
C GLY A 89 -10.42 1.17 -3.11
N VAL A 90 -9.31 0.97 -2.41
CA VAL A 90 -8.54 -0.27 -2.54
C VAL A 90 -9.32 -1.43 -1.90
N ALA A 91 -9.96 -1.20 -0.76
CA ALA A 91 -10.80 -2.22 -0.14
C ALA A 91 -11.89 -2.73 -1.10
N GLU A 92 -12.50 -1.83 -1.86
CA GLU A 92 -13.49 -2.21 -2.87
C GLU A 92 -12.87 -2.99 -4.04
N LYS A 93 -11.66 -2.61 -4.45
CA LYS A 93 -10.98 -3.24 -5.58
C LYS A 93 -10.61 -4.68 -5.31
N ILE A 94 -10.23 -5.00 -4.08
CA ILE A 94 -9.69 -6.33 -3.72
C ILE A 94 -10.73 -7.22 -3.07
N LYS A 95 -11.94 -6.76 -3.00
CA LYS A 95 -13.06 -7.52 -2.44
C LYS A 95 -13.38 -8.76 -3.26
#